data_4ef1f5d153e0196fd7cb62879ff51775
#
_entry.id   4ef1f5d153e0196fd7cb62879ff51775
#
_cell.length_a   1.000
_cell.length_b   1.000
_cell.length_c   1.000
_cell.angle_alpha   90.00
_cell.angle_beta   90.00
_cell.angle_gamma   90.00
#
_symmetry.space_group_name_H-M   'P 1'
#
loop_
_entity.id
_entity.type
_entity.pdbx_description
1 polymer ?
#
loop_
_entity_poly.entity_id
_entity_poly.type
_entity_poly.pdbx_seq_one_letter_code
_entity_poly.pdbx_strand_id
1 'polypeptide(L)'
;MPLPDAPATAGYADSPFGQIHYVEAGSGEPVLLLHQTPRSVDEYREVVPLLGRAFRAIAMDTLGFGASAKPKQAWSIELFASGVLSLMDALGLERAALVGHHTGGVIAMEVAAAAPGRVSALVLSGTPYVDAERRRLVSGSRPPIDEVAPSPDGSHLTTLWQRRMGFYPPQSGDLLTRFVADALKVLDRVEEGHRAVNAYRMEERIGHITVPTLVTCGAQDEFSGPDVGKLVSRINGAVHTFIADTGVAAVDHKPAQFAAVVEAFLTSRLPAQLVSGA
;
A
#
# COMPACT_ATOMS: atom_id res chain seq x y z
N MET A 1 21.31 19.95 10.06
CA MET A 1 20.40 20.39 9.00
C MET A 1 19.78 19.12 8.39
N PRO A 2 18.46 18.97 8.28
CA PRO A 2 17.90 17.80 7.61
C PRO A 2 18.39 17.76 6.15
N LEU A 3 18.62 16.55 5.62
CA LEU A 3 18.97 16.37 4.22
C LEU A 3 17.82 16.90 3.34
N PRO A 4 18.10 17.50 2.18
CA PRO A 4 17.05 17.88 1.24
C PRO A 4 16.31 16.65 0.75
N ASP A 5 15.04 16.83 0.36
CA ASP A 5 14.24 15.76 -0.23
C ASP A 5 14.90 15.25 -1.52
N ALA A 6 14.92 13.94 -1.71
CA ALA A 6 15.41 13.36 -2.94
C ALA A 6 14.42 13.66 -4.09
N PRO A 7 14.89 14.13 -5.26
CA PRO A 7 14.00 14.38 -6.39
C PRO A 7 13.35 13.07 -6.84
N ALA A 8 12.03 13.11 -7.05
CA ALA A 8 11.27 11.97 -7.53
C ALA A 8 11.17 11.97 -9.05
N THR A 9 11.29 10.79 -9.65
CA THR A 9 11.12 10.55 -11.10
C THR A 9 10.04 9.51 -11.34
N ALA A 10 9.27 9.67 -12.42
CA ALA A 10 8.26 8.69 -12.83
C ALA A 10 8.77 7.84 -13.98
N GLY A 11 8.32 6.59 -14.04
CA GLY A 11 8.67 5.65 -15.09
C GLY A 11 7.57 4.62 -15.35
N TYR A 12 7.74 3.87 -16.43
CA TYR A 12 6.93 2.71 -16.79
C TYR A 12 7.82 1.50 -16.99
N ALA A 13 7.42 0.37 -16.45
CA ALA A 13 8.09 -0.91 -16.63
C ALA A 13 7.19 -1.87 -17.40
N ASP A 14 7.74 -2.60 -18.35
CA ASP A 14 6.99 -3.60 -19.10
C ASP A 14 6.76 -4.86 -18.24
N SER A 15 5.57 -5.42 -18.35
CA SER A 15 5.19 -6.66 -17.67
C SER A 15 4.32 -7.53 -18.57
N PRO A 16 4.11 -8.81 -18.23
CA PRO A 16 3.17 -9.68 -18.96
C PRO A 16 1.72 -9.18 -18.95
N PHE A 17 1.40 -8.23 -18.07
CA PHE A 17 0.07 -7.64 -17.91
C PHE A 17 -0.10 -6.29 -18.62
N GLY A 18 0.96 -5.78 -19.24
CA GLY A 18 1.09 -4.43 -19.77
C GLY A 18 2.03 -3.58 -18.92
N GLN A 19 2.06 -2.28 -19.14
CA GLN A 19 2.98 -1.38 -18.44
C GLN A 19 2.52 -1.11 -17.01
N ILE A 20 3.48 -1.11 -16.09
CA ILE A 20 3.32 -0.76 -14.68
C ILE A 20 3.97 0.61 -14.46
N HIS A 21 3.16 1.57 -14.02
CA HIS A 21 3.64 2.90 -13.64
C HIS A 21 4.24 2.89 -12.25
N TYR A 22 5.34 3.60 -12.06
CA TYR A 22 5.98 3.80 -10.77
C TYR A 22 6.59 5.20 -10.65
N VAL A 23 6.84 5.61 -9.41
CA VAL A 23 7.58 6.82 -9.05
C VAL A 23 8.66 6.44 -8.07
N GLU A 24 9.89 6.89 -8.31
CA GLU A 24 11.01 6.56 -7.42
C GLU A 24 11.84 7.78 -7.04
N ALA A 25 12.51 7.70 -5.89
CA ALA A 25 13.48 8.67 -5.42
C ALA A 25 14.62 8.00 -4.64
N GLY A 26 15.78 8.61 -4.66
CA GLY A 26 16.95 8.15 -3.91
C GLY A 26 17.67 6.98 -4.56
N SER A 27 18.54 6.35 -3.77
CA SER A 27 19.39 5.22 -4.19
C SER A 27 19.66 4.31 -2.97
N GLY A 28 20.23 3.13 -3.20
CA GLY A 28 20.56 2.19 -2.13
C GLY A 28 19.57 1.03 -2.05
N GLU A 29 19.30 0.52 -0.85
CA GLU A 29 18.41 -0.63 -0.66
C GLU A 29 16.98 -0.32 -1.16
N PRO A 30 16.41 -1.19 -2.02
CA PRO A 30 15.10 -0.92 -2.59
C PRO A 30 13.97 -1.12 -1.58
N VAL A 31 13.05 -0.16 -1.56
CA VAL A 31 11.82 -0.17 -0.76
C VAL A 31 10.65 0.06 -1.70
N LEU A 32 9.81 -0.95 -1.91
CA LEU A 32 8.58 -0.85 -2.69
C LEU A 32 7.41 -0.44 -1.81
N LEU A 33 6.66 0.57 -2.25
CA LEU A 33 5.51 1.15 -1.58
C LEU A 33 4.23 0.80 -2.37
N LEU A 34 3.29 0.14 -1.72
CA LEU A 34 2.06 -0.39 -2.30
C LEU A 34 0.85 0.30 -1.69
N HIS A 35 0.10 1.05 -2.50
CA HIS A 35 -1.01 1.89 -2.08
C HIS A 35 -2.29 1.11 -1.75
N GLN A 36 -3.21 1.77 -1.02
CA GLN A 36 -4.56 1.25 -0.78
C GLN A 36 -5.45 1.38 -2.03
N THR A 37 -6.55 0.65 -2.06
CA THR A 37 -7.62 0.82 -3.06
C THR A 37 -8.54 1.98 -2.65
N PRO A 38 -8.93 2.87 -3.57
CA PRO A 38 -8.59 2.92 -5.01
C PRO A 38 -7.51 3.96 -5.34
N ARG A 39 -6.54 4.17 -4.44
CA ARG A 39 -5.48 5.16 -4.61
C ARG A 39 -4.48 4.78 -5.73
N SER A 40 -3.44 5.55 -5.83
CA SER A 40 -2.31 5.40 -6.77
C SER A 40 -1.00 5.74 -6.05
N VAL A 41 0.10 5.80 -6.79
CA VAL A 41 1.39 6.32 -6.29
C VAL A 41 1.25 7.69 -5.60
N ASP A 42 0.17 8.42 -5.89
CA ASP A 42 -0.12 9.71 -5.28
C ASP A 42 -0.28 9.63 -3.76
N GLU A 43 -0.71 8.49 -3.22
CA GLU A 43 -0.77 8.28 -1.78
C GLU A 43 0.59 8.43 -1.09
N TYR A 44 1.66 8.09 -1.80
CA TYR A 44 3.04 8.16 -1.31
C TYR A 44 3.81 9.38 -1.82
N ARG A 45 3.13 10.38 -2.40
CA ARG A 45 3.74 11.57 -3.01
C ARG A 45 4.77 12.25 -2.10
N GLU A 46 4.44 12.39 -0.82
CA GLU A 46 5.32 13.02 0.17
C GLU A 46 6.28 12.01 0.81
N VAL A 47 5.92 10.73 0.87
CA VAL A 47 6.72 9.67 1.52
C VAL A 47 7.90 9.25 0.66
N VAL A 48 7.73 9.14 -0.67
CA VAL A 48 8.79 8.73 -1.60
C VAL A 48 10.04 9.60 -1.48
N PRO A 49 9.97 10.95 -1.55
CA PRO A 49 11.17 11.79 -1.39
C PRO A 49 11.75 11.75 0.02
N LEU A 50 10.94 11.52 1.06
CA LEU A 50 11.41 11.38 2.43
C LEU A 50 12.23 10.11 2.62
N LEU A 51 11.71 8.95 2.21
CA LEU A 51 12.43 7.68 2.25
C LEU A 51 13.60 7.65 1.27
N GLY A 52 13.51 8.37 0.16
CA GLY A 52 14.58 8.52 -0.84
C GLY A 52 15.87 9.14 -0.30
N ARG A 53 15.85 9.71 0.90
CA ARG A 53 17.07 10.19 1.58
C ARG A 53 17.98 9.05 2.04
N ALA A 54 17.42 7.87 2.32
CA ALA A 54 18.13 6.72 2.89
C ALA A 54 18.04 5.45 2.04
N PHE A 55 17.06 5.35 1.14
CA PHE A 55 16.73 4.16 0.36
C PHE A 55 16.47 4.51 -1.10
N ARG A 56 16.42 3.50 -1.97
CA ARG A 56 15.76 3.63 -3.26
C ARG A 56 14.26 3.37 -3.03
N ALA A 57 13.50 4.42 -2.76
CA ALA A 57 12.08 4.35 -2.50
C ALA A 57 11.29 4.34 -3.82
N ILE A 58 10.47 3.32 -4.06
CA ILE A 58 9.74 3.08 -5.30
C ILE A 58 8.26 2.88 -4.95
N ALA A 59 7.39 3.82 -5.29
CA ALA A 59 5.94 3.63 -5.22
C ALA A 59 5.43 3.14 -6.58
N MET A 60 4.57 2.11 -6.60
CA MET A 60 3.98 1.60 -7.84
C MET A 60 2.47 1.78 -7.85
N ASP A 61 1.91 2.04 -9.02
CA ASP A 61 0.49 1.83 -9.24
C ASP A 61 0.20 0.34 -9.39
N THR A 62 -0.61 -0.21 -8.48
CA THR A 62 -1.08 -1.59 -8.56
C THR A 62 -1.80 -1.82 -9.89
N LEU A 63 -1.63 -3.00 -10.50
CA LEU A 63 -2.37 -3.37 -11.71
C LEU A 63 -3.87 -3.06 -11.56
N GLY A 64 -4.43 -2.38 -12.56
CA GLY A 64 -5.81 -1.90 -12.55
C GLY A 64 -5.99 -0.48 -12.02
N PHE A 65 -5.03 0.06 -11.26
CA PHE A 65 -5.13 1.38 -10.63
C PHE A 65 -4.15 2.39 -11.23
N GLY A 66 -4.37 3.66 -10.91
CA GLY A 66 -3.53 4.76 -11.35
C GLY A 66 -3.31 4.78 -12.86
N ALA A 67 -2.06 4.81 -13.27
CA ALA A 67 -1.61 4.80 -14.67
C ALA A 67 -1.09 3.41 -15.12
N SER A 68 -1.18 2.40 -14.28
CA SER A 68 -0.81 1.02 -14.63
C SER A 68 -1.85 0.35 -15.52
N ALA A 69 -1.42 -0.68 -16.26
CA ALA A 69 -2.27 -1.51 -17.08
C ALA A 69 -3.47 -2.07 -16.30
N LYS A 70 -4.61 -2.18 -16.98
CA LYS A 70 -5.88 -2.69 -16.43
C LYS A 70 -6.19 -4.09 -17.00
N PRO A 71 -5.74 -5.16 -16.33
CA PRO A 71 -5.97 -6.53 -16.80
C PRO A 71 -7.48 -6.81 -16.93
N LYS A 72 -7.86 -7.55 -17.99
CA LYS A 72 -9.27 -7.89 -18.26
C LYS A 72 -9.81 -9.01 -17.38
N GLN A 73 -8.91 -9.86 -16.87
CA GLN A 73 -9.28 -10.96 -15.97
C GLN A 73 -9.81 -10.45 -14.62
N ALA A 74 -10.42 -11.34 -13.87
CA ALA A 74 -10.82 -11.04 -12.49
C ALA A 74 -9.60 -10.63 -11.66
N TRP A 75 -9.75 -9.58 -10.86
CA TRP A 75 -8.69 -9.08 -10.00
C TRP A 75 -8.64 -9.91 -8.71
N SER A 76 -7.45 -10.25 -8.29
CA SER A 76 -7.19 -10.94 -7.03
C SER A 76 -5.90 -10.43 -6.40
N ILE A 77 -5.69 -10.74 -5.13
CA ILE A 77 -4.45 -10.37 -4.43
C ILE A 77 -3.24 -11.06 -5.09
N GLU A 78 -3.39 -12.30 -5.56
CA GLU A 78 -2.33 -13.04 -6.26
C GLU A 78 -1.97 -12.39 -7.60
N LEU A 79 -2.96 -11.86 -8.35
CA LEU A 79 -2.70 -11.09 -9.56
C LEU A 79 -1.92 -9.82 -9.24
N PHE A 80 -2.32 -9.09 -8.21
CA PHE A 80 -1.62 -7.88 -7.79
C PHE A 80 -0.20 -8.17 -7.32
N ALA A 81 -0.01 -9.25 -6.56
CA ALA A 81 1.32 -9.72 -6.14
C ALA A 81 2.21 -10.11 -7.34
N SER A 82 1.65 -10.72 -8.38
CA SER A 82 2.35 -11.00 -9.63
C SER A 82 2.80 -9.72 -10.33
N GLY A 83 2.01 -8.64 -10.26
CA GLY A 83 2.40 -7.31 -10.75
C GLY A 83 3.59 -6.73 -10.00
N VAL A 84 3.62 -6.88 -8.66
CA VAL A 84 4.76 -6.46 -7.83
C VAL A 84 6.04 -7.20 -8.25
N LEU A 85 5.97 -8.52 -8.37
CA LEU A 85 7.13 -9.33 -8.80
C LEU A 85 7.58 -8.96 -10.21
N SER A 86 6.65 -8.71 -11.14
CA SER A 86 6.98 -8.27 -12.50
C SER A 86 7.68 -6.91 -12.52
N LEU A 87 7.26 -5.96 -11.68
CA LEU A 87 7.97 -4.69 -11.54
C LEU A 87 9.37 -4.90 -10.98
N MET A 88 9.52 -5.73 -9.94
CA MET A 88 10.83 -6.05 -9.39
C MET A 88 11.77 -6.64 -10.45
N ASP A 89 11.27 -7.57 -11.27
CA ASP A 89 12.05 -8.19 -12.35
C ASP A 89 12.46 -7.16 -13.40
N ALA A 90 11.53 -6.30 -13.84
CA ALA A 90 11.80 -5.27 -14.84
C ALA A 90 12.80 -4.21 -14.36
N LEU A 91 12.82 -3.92 -13.06
CA LEU A 91 13.79 -3.00 -12.44
C LEU A 91 15.10 -3.66 -11.99
N GLY A 92 15.26 -4.97 -12.23
CA GLY A 92 16.45 -5.73 -11.83
C GLY A 92 16.61 -5.86 -10.31
N LEU A 93 15.51 -5.82 -9.55
CA LEU A 93 15.51 -5.95 -8.09
C LEU A 93 15.45 -7.44 -7.72
N GLU A 94 16.55 -8.01 -7.29
CA GLU A 94 16.56 -9.38 -6.77
C GLU A 94 15.72 -9.47 -5.48
N ARG A 95 15.80 -8.43 -4.65
CA ARG A 95 15.14 -8.36 -3.34
C ARG A 95 14.78 -6.93 -2.99
N ALA A 96 13.67 -6.73 -2.26
CA ALA A 96 13.25 -5.41 -1.78
C ALA A 96 12.55 -5.51 -0.42
N ALA A 97 12.57 -4.43 0.36
CA ALA A 97 11.63 -4.26 1.46
C ALA A 97 10.26 -3.86 0.87
N LEU A 98 9.18 -4.43 1.40
CA LEU A 98 7.82 -4.09 0.97
C LEU A 98 7.09 -3.32 2.06
N VAL A 99 6.50 -2.20 1.70
CA VAL A 99 5.69 -1.35 2.56
C VAL A 99 4.31 -1.25 1.93
N GLY A 100 3.30 -1.83 2.55
CA GLY A 100 1.95 -1.80 2.00
C GLY A 100 0.95 -1.15 2.95
N HIS A 101 0.07 -0.31 2.39
CA HIS A 101 -1.03 0.31 3.12
C HIS A 101 -2.37 -0.31 2.71
N HIS A 102 -3.19 -0.71 3.69
CA HIS A 102 -4.49 -1.39 3.48
C HIS A 102 -4.38 -2.54 2.46
N THR A 103 -5.00 -2.39 1.27
CA THR A 103 -4.91 -3.35 0.16
C THR A 103 -3.46 -3.64 -0.21
N GLY A 104 -2.62 -2.61 -0.27
CA GLY A 104 -1.18 -2.76 -0.52
C GLY A 104 -0.49 -3.63 0.53
N GLY A 105 -0.93 -3.57 1.79
CA GLY A 105 -0.43 -4.44 2.86
C GLY A 105 -0.79 -5.91 2.65
N VAL A 106 -2.03 -6.19 2.18
CA VAL A 106 -2.45 -7.55 1.83
C VAL A 106 -1.65 -8.09 0.63
N ILE A 107 -1.39 -7.23 -0.37
CA ILE A 107 -0.54 -7.58 -1.52
C ILE A 107 0.89 -7.86 -1.08
N ALA A 108 1.50 -6.98 -0.27
CA ALA A 108 2.86 -7.14 0.24
C ALA A 108 3.01 -8.46 1.05
N MET A 109 2.01 -8.78 1.84
CA MET A 109 1.94 -10.02 2.62
C MET A 109 1.90 -11.25 1.71
N GLU A 110 1.08 -11.24 0.62
CA GLU A 110 1.07 -12.34 -0.36
C GLU A 110 2.41 -12.49 -1.06
N VAL A 111 3.07 -11.40 -1.48
CA VAL A 111 4.42 -11.48 -2.07
C VAL A 111 5.41 -12.12 -1.10
N ALA A 112 5.38 -11.71 0.19
CA ALA A 112 6.26 -12.26 1.22
C ALA A 112 5.99 -13.75 1.50
N ALA A 113 4.72 -14.18 1.41
CA ALA A 113 4.33 -15.58 1.59
C ALA A 113 4.64 -16.47 0.36
N ALA A 114 4.45 -15.93 -0.85
CA ALA A 114 4.65 -16.66 -2.10
C ALA A 114 6.12 -16.69 -2.55
N ALA A 115 6.89 -15.63 -2.29
CA ALA A 115 8.26 -15.46 -2.74
C ALA A 115 9.16 -14.88 -1.62
N PRO A 116 9.33 -15.57 -0.47
CA PRO A 116 10.05 -15.03 0.68
C PRO A 116 11.50 -14.64 0.35
N GLY A 117 12.15 -15.29 -0.61
CA GLY A 117 13.48 -14.92 -1.07
C GLY A 117 13.56 -13.54 -1.76
N ARG A 118 12.43 -12.99 -2.20
CA ARG A 118 12.35 -11.70 -2.88
C ARG A 118 12.09 -10.53 -1.92
N VAL A 119 11.81 -10.80 -0.65
CA VAL A 119 11.45 -9.78 0.36
C VAL A 119 12.51 -9.72 1.45
N SER A 120 13.04 -8.53 1.72
CA SER A 120 14.06 -8.31 2.77
C SER A 120 13.43 -7.94 4.12
N ALA A 121 12.34 -7.18 4.11
CA ALA A 121 11.55 -6.80 5.27
C ALA A 121 10.12 -6.46 4.83
N LEU A 122 9.17 -6.52 5.75
CA LEU A 122 7.76 -6.26 5.48
C LEU A 122 7.19 -5.22 6.44
N VAL A 123 6.51 -4.21 5.92
CA VAL A 123 5.73 -3.25 6.71
C VAL A 123 4.27 -3.32 6.28
N LEU A 124 3.41 -3.67 7.22
CA LEU A 124 1.96 -3.79 7.07
C LEU A 124 1.30 -2.59 7.77
N SER A 125 0.86 -1.59 6.99
CA SER A 125 0.24 -0.37 7.50
C SER A 125 -1.27 -0.41 7.31
N GLY A 126 -2.03 -0.26 8.40
CA GLY A 126 -3.50 -0.29 8.33
C GLY A 126 -4.05 -1.52 7.62
N THR A 127 -3.33 -2.63 7.66
CA THR A 127 -3.65 -3.84 6.90
C THR A 127 -4.76 -4.63 7.60
N PRO A 128 -5.87 -4.91 6.92
CA PRO A 128 -6.92 -5.74 7.49
C PRO A 128 -6.48 -7.20 7.62
N TYR A 129 -6.88 -7.86 8.71
CA TYR A 129 -6.76 -9.30 8.84
C TYR A 129 -7.99 -9.96 8.18
N VAL A 130 -7.75 -10.76 7.12
CA VAL A 130 -8.83 -11.36 6.32
C VAL A 130 -8.86 -12.87 6.52
N ASP A 131 -9.80 -13.32 7.33
CA ASP A 131 -10.06 -14.74 7.62
C ASP A 131 -11.46 -15.17 7.15
N ALA A 132 -11.81 -16.43 7.39
CA ALA A 132 -13.11 -16.99 7.06
C ALA A 132 -14.27 -16.27 7.76
N GLU A 133 -14.06 -15.77 8.98
CA GLU A 133 -15.07 -15.01 9.72
C GLU A 133 -15.32 -13.66 9.04
N ARG A 134 -14.25 -12.90 8.74
CA ARG A 134 -14.37 -11.62 8.02
C ARG A 134 -15.03 -11.81 6.66
N ARG A 135 -14.63 -12.84 5.89
CA ARG A 135 -15.27 -13.12 4.59
C ARG A 135 -16.76 -13.35 4.72
N ARG A 136 -17.23 -14.09 5.74
CA ARG A 136 -18.67 -14.28 6.00
C ARG A 136 -19.39 -12.99 6.36
N LEU A 137 -18.77 -12.14 7.19
CA LEU A 137 -19.36 -10.86 7.61
C LEU A 137 -19.49 -9.88 6.44
N VAL A 138 -18.55 -9.89 5.50
CA VAL A 138 -18.53 -8.96 4.36
C VAL A 138 -19.40 -9.44 3.20
N SER A 139 -19.54 -10.77 3.00
CA SER A 139 -20.27 -11.36 1.87
C SER A 139 -21.78 -11.06 1.83
N GLY A 140 -22.36 -10.54 2.91
CA GLY A 140 -23.81 -10.37 3.03
C GLY A 140 -24.34 -8.95 3.19
N SER A 141 -23.53 -7.92 3.45
CA SER A 141 -24.14 -6.72 4.05
C SER A 141 -23.45 -5.37 3.85
N ARG A 142 -22.34 -5.26 3.16
CA ARG A 142 -21.74 -3.93 2.93
C ARG A 142 -22.05 -3.44 1.52
N PRO A 143 -22.75 -2.30 1.39
CA PRO A 143 -22.84 -1.63 0.10
C PRO A 143 -21.43 -1.24 -0.36
N PRO A 144 -21.18 -1.24 -1.68
CA PRO A 144 -19.92 -0.77 -2.26
C PRO A 144 -19.62 0.64 -1.74
N ILE A 145 -18.41 0.85 -1.24
CA ILE A 145 -18.06 2.15 -0.64
C ILE A 145 -17.68 3.19 -1.70
N ASP A 146 -17.01 2.76 -2.76
CA ASP A 146 -16.48 3.63 -3.80
C ASP A 146 -17.23 3.53 -5.13
N GLU A 147 -18.15 2.58 -5.26
CA GLU A 147 -18.93 2.41 -6.48
C GLU A 147 -20.01 3.48 -6.60
N VAL A 148 -19.85 4.37 -7.56
CA VAL A 148 -20.83 5.40 -7.93
C VAL A 148 -21.01 5.37 -9.43
N ALA A 149 -22.27 5.45 -9.90
CA ALA A 149 -22.54 5.55 -11.32
C ALA A 149 -22.31 7.00 -11.80
N PRO A 150 -21.59 7.20 -12.92
CA PRO A 150 -21.45 8.53 -13.51
C PRO A 150 -22.81 9.18 -13.76
N SER A 151 -22.95 10.43 -13.35
CA SER A 151 -24.18 11.21 -13.53
C SER A 151 -23.88 12.51 -14.27
N PRO A 152 -24.74 12.92 -15.23
CA PRO A 152 -24.53 14.13 -16.03
C PRO A 152 -24.45 15.43 -15.21
N ASP A 153 -25.08 15.46 -14.02
CA ASP A 153 -25.06 16.62 -13.12
C ASP A 153 -23.85 16.66 -12.18
N GLY A 154 -22.95 15.64 -12.24
CA GLY A 154 -21.77 15.55 -11.40
C GLY A 154 -22.04 15.08 -9.95
N SER A 155 -23.28 14.72 -9.60
CA SER A 155 -23.66 14.30 -8.22
C SER A 155 -22.89 13.09 -7.71
N HIS A 156 -22.40 12.21 -8.61
CA HIS A 156 -21.54 11.07 -8.25
C HIS A 156 -20.22 11.51 -7.58
N LEU A 157 -19.64 12.66 -7.96
CA LEU A 157 -18.43 13.19 -7.35
C LEU A 157 -18.67 13.58 -5.89
N THR A 158 -19.77 14.30 -5.63
CA THR A 158 -20.19 14.67 -4.29
C THR A 158 -20.50 13.44 -3.43
N THR A 159 -21.15 12.43 -4.01
CA THR A 159 -21.46 11.18 -3.33
C THR A 159 -20.21 10.45 -2.91
N LEU A 160 -19.22 10.30 -3.80
CA LEU A 160 -17.93 9.67 -3.50
C LEU A 160 -17.18 10.42 -2.40
N TRP A 161 -17.14 11.76 -2.49
CA TRP A 161 -16.56 12.63 -1.47
C TRP A 161 -17.20 12.39 -0.10
N GLN A 162 -18.53 12.44 -0.01
CA GLN A 162 -19.27 12.28 1.24
C GLN A 162 -19.04 10.91 1.88
N ARG A 163 -18.98 9.84 1.09
CA ARG A 163 -18.70 8.50 1.59
C ARG A 163 -17.32 8.36 2.22
N ARG A 164 -16.37 9.21 1.80
CA ARG A 164 -14.98 9.16 2.26
C ARG A 164 -14.61 10.18 3.33
N MET A 165 -15.44 11.19 3.56
CA MET A 165 -15.17 12.22 4.58
C MET A 165 -14.83 11.64 5.95
N GLY A 166 -15.52 10.57 6.38
CA GLY A 166 -15.33 9.97 7.70
C GLY A 166 -13.99 9.22 7.89
N PHE A 167 -13.23 8.99 6.80
CA PHE A 167 -11.93 8.32 6.85
C PHE A 167 -10.75 9.29 6.88
N TYR A 168 -11.01 10.56 6.65
CA TYR A 168 -10.01 11.62 6.60
C TYR A 168 -10.21 12.60 7.78
N PRO A 169 -9.13 13.25 8.24
CA PRO A 169 -9.25 14.25 9.28
C PRO A 169 -10.19 15.41 8.86
N PRO A 170 -10.84 16.09 9.80
CA PRO A 170 -11.57 17.30 9.50
C PRO A 170 -10.72 18.30 8.72
N GLN A 171 -11.32 18.99 7.75
CA GLN A 171 -10.66 20.02 6.92
C GLN A 171 -9.58 19.50 5.95
N SER A 172 -9.51 18.20 5.66
CA SER A 172 -8.59 17.59 4.68
C SER A 172 -9.17 17.57 3.27
N GLY A 173 -9.70 18.69 2.79
CA GLY A 173 -10.30 18.78 1.45
C GLY A 173 -9.31 18.51 0.31
N ASP A 174 -8.03 18.83 0.50
CA ASP A 174 -6.94 18.52 -0.42
C ASP A 174 -6.70 17.00 -0.53
N LEU A 175 -6.64 16.28 0.59
CA LEU A 175 -6.46 14.83 0.61
C LEU A 175 -7.67 14.11 0.00
N LEU A 176 -8.89 14.57 0.32
CA LEU A 176 -10.12 14.05 -0.29
C LEU A 176 -10.16 14.31 -1.81
N THR A 177 -9.69 15.47 -2.26
CA THR A 177 -9.57 15.78 -3.69
C THR A 177 -8.65 14.78 -4.39
N ARG A 178 -7.50 14.48 -3.80
CA ARG A 178 -6.55 13.48 -4.32
C ARG A 178 -7.18 12.09 -4.37
N PHE A 179 -7.89 11.69 -3.32
CA PHE A 179 -8.61 10.42 -3.26
C PHE A 179 -9.64 10.31 -4.40
N VAL A 180 -10.49 11.32 -4.57
CA VAL A 180 -11.53 11.33 -5.62
C VAL A 180 -10.88 11.28 -7.01
N ALA A 181 -9.81 12.04 -7.25
CA ALA A 181 -9.08 12.02 -8.51
C ALA A 181 -8.52 10.64 -8.86
N ASP A 182 -8.01 9.90 -7.87
CA ASP A 182 -7.53 8.53 -8.06
C ASP A 182 -8.68 7.54 -8.32
N ALA A 183 -9.77 7.63 -7.56
CA ALA A 183 -10.94 6.76 -7.73
C ALA A 183 -11.59 6.92 -9.12
N LEU A 184 -11.60 8.13 -9.67
CA LEU A 184 -12.16 8.41 -11.00
C LEU A 184 -11.39 7.73 -12.14
N LYS A 185 -10.10 7.43 -11.97
CA LYS A 185 -9.29 6.71 -12.98
C LYS A 185 -9.72 5.26 -13.17
N VAL A 186 -10.47 4.71 -12.21
CA VAL A 186 -10.85 3.28 -12.15
C VAL A 186 -12.31 3.09 -11.76
N LEU A 187 -13.15 4.11 -12.00
CA LEU A 187 -14.52 4.20 -11.51
C LEU A 187 -15.41 3.00 -11.87
N ASP A 188 -15.22 2.44 -13.07
CA ASP A 188 -15.95 1.27 -13.58
C ASP A 188 -15.62 -0.05 -12.86
N ARG A 189 -14.46 -0.10 -12.18
CA ARG A 189 -13.96 -1.29 -11.47
C ARG A 189 -13.45 -0.98 -10.06
N VAL A 190 -13.82 0.16 -9.51
CA VAL A 190 -13.26 0.70 -8.26
C VAL A 190 -13.40 -0.25 -7.07
N GLU A 191 -14.48 -1.02 -6.99
CA GLU A 191 -14.73 -1.98 -5.92
C GLU A 191 -14.00 -3.32 -6.09
N GLU A 192 -13.46 -3.62 -7.26
CA GLU A 192 -12.79 -4.90 -7.46
C GLU A 192 -11.57 -5.10 -6.58
N GLY A 193 -10.86 -4.01 -6.22
CA GLY A 193 -9.78 -4.08 -5.26
C GLY A 193 -10.25 -4.49 -3.86
N HIS A 194 -11.38 -3.93 -3.38
CA HIS A 194 -11.98 -4.35 -2.12
C HIS A 194 -12.52 -5.78 -2.17
N ARG A 195 -13.12 -6.18 -3.29
CA ARG A 195 -13.58 -7.56 -3.50
C ARG A 195 -12.41 -8.54 -3.48
N ALA A 196 -11.28 -8.19 -4.10
CA ALA A 196 -10.05 -9.00 -4.07
C ALA A 196 -9.53 -9.18 -2.63
N VAL A 197 -9.45 -8.11 -1.83
CA VAL A 197 -9.10 -8.19 -0.41
C VAL A 197 -10.07 -9.10 0.34
N ASN A 198 -11.37 -8.86 0.19
CA ASN A 198 -12.40 -9.59 0.94
C ASN A 198 -12.56 -11.05 0.51
N ALA A 199 -12.06 -11.46 -0.65
CA ALA A 199 -12.03 -12.85 -1.09
C ALA A 199 -10.76 -13.59 -0.67
N TYR A 200 -9.71 -12.87 -0.29
CA TYR A 200 -8.40 -13.44 0.00
C TYR A 200 -8.40 -14.31 1.26
N ARG A 201 -7.62 -15.40 1.22
CA ARG A 201 -7.50 -16.38 2.32
C ARG A 201 -6.20 -16.17 3.08
N MET A 202 -6.11 -15.04 3.78
CA MET A 202 -4.90 -14.64 4.50
C MET A 202 -4.48 -15.67 5.53
N GLU A 203 -5.43 -16.29 6.22
CA GLU A 203 -5.18 -17.30 7.26
C GLU A 203 -4.41 -18.52 6.76
N GLU A 204 -4.49 -18.83 5.45
CA GLU A 204 -3.77 -19.93 4.82
C GLU A 204 -2.34 -19.53 4.42
N ARG A 205 -2.03 -18.22 4.36
CA ARG A 205 -0.80 -17.67 3.81
C ARG A 205 0.11 -17.03 4.85
N ILE A 206 -0.45 -16.36 5.85
CA ILE A 206 0.29 -15.52 6.80
C ILE A 206 1.38 -16.29 7.58
N GLY A 207 1.19 -17.57 7.85
CA GLY A 207 2.18 -18.42 8.51
C GLY A 207 3.45 -18.70 7.70
N HIS A 208 3.46 -18.38 6.39
CA HIS A 208 4.64 -18.52 5.52
C HIS A 208 5.57 -17.32 5.58
N ILE A 209 5.20 -16.25 6.27
CA ILE A 209 6.03 -15.04 6.40
C ILE A 209 7.19 -15.33 7.36
N THR A 210 8.41 -15.22 6.84
CA THR A 210 9.65 -15.49 7.60
C THR A 210 10.56 -14.27 7.71
N VAL A 211 10.20 -13.16 7.06
CA VAL A 211 11.00 -11.92 7.04
C VAL A 211 10.67 -11.02 8.23
N PRO A 212 11.61 -10.17 8.68
CA PRO A 212 11.32 -9.17 9.69
C PRO A 212 10.08 -8.35 9.31
N THR A 213 9.11 -8.25 10.22
CA THR A 213 7.81 -7.62 9.93
C THR A 213 7.46 -6.57 10.97
N LEU A 214 7.06 -5.38 10.50
CA LEU A 214 6.43 -4.33 11.29
C LEU A 214 4.94 -4.27 10.92
N VAL A 215 4.08 -4.24 11.93
CA VAL A 215 2.65 -3.92 11.76
C VAL A 215 2.41 -2.54 12.36
N THR A 216 1.83 -1.62 11.58
CA THR A 216 1.53 -0.26 12.03
C THR A 216 0.17 0.21 11.54
N CYS A 217 -0.41 1.19 12.20
CA CYS A 217 -1.56 1.94 11.71
C CYS A 217 -1.67 3.28 12.45
N GLY A 218 -2.59 4.12 12.03
CA GLY A 218 -2.96 5.30 12.79
C GLY A 218 -3.54 4.92 14.15
N ALA A 219 -3.20 5.64 15.21
CA ALA A 219 -3.72 5.36 16.56
C ALA A 219 -5.24 5.55 16.68
N GLN A 220 -5.84 6.28 15.73
CA GLN A 220 -7.28 6.52 15.63
C GLN A 220 -7.94 5.71 14.50
N ASP A 221 -7.25 4.70 13.95
CA ASP A 221 -7.82 3.82 12.92
C ASP A 221 -8.70 2.74 13.56
N GLU A 222 -10.00 3.02 13.62
CA GLU A 222 -11.01 2.12 14.18
C GLU A 222 -11.28 0.88 13.28
N PHE A 223 -10.84 0.92 12.00
CA PHE A 223 -11.06 -0.17 11.05
C PHE A 223 -9.98 -1.24 11.09
N SER A 224 -8.71 -0.82 11.10
CA SER A 224 -7.57 -1.72 11.05
C SER A 224 -6.86 -1.88 12.40
N GLY A 225 -7.05 -0.94 13.32
CA GLY A 225 -6.48 -1.02 14.68
C GLY A 225 -6.78 -2.34 15.40
N PRO A 226 -8.03 -2.85 15.37
CA PRO A 226 -8.38 -4.15 15.97
C PRO A 226 -7.66 -5.35 15.35
N ASP A 227 -7.18 -5.24 14.11
CA ASP A 227 -6.52 -6.32 13.40
C ASP A 227 -4.99 -6.38 13.66
N VAL A 228 -4.39 -5.32 14.23
CA VAL A 228 -2.95 -5.27 14.54
C VAL A 228 -2.52 -6.45 15.42
N GLY A 229 -3.24 -6.70 16.50
CA GLY A 229 -2.94 -7.82 17.41
C GLY A 229 -3.06 -9.20 16.73
N LYS A 230 -4.02 -9.37 15.82
CA LYS A 230 -4.19 -10.61 15.05
C LYS A 230 -3.00 -10.83 14.10
N LEU A 231 -2.58 -9.80 13.36
CA LEU A 231 -1.43 -9.88 12.45
C LEU A 231 -0.14 -10.21 13.23
N VAL A 232 0.14 -9.47 14.30
CA VAL A 232 1.34 -9.67 15.14
C VAL A 232 1.38 -11.10 15.72
N SER A 233 0.25 -11.63 16.17
CA SER A 233 0.19 -12.98 16.75
C SER A 233 0.39 -14.11 15.74
N ARG A 234 0.24 -13.83 14.44
CA ARG A 234 0.33 -14.84 13.36
C ARG A 234 1.65 -14.78 12.59
N ILE A 235 2.42 -13.69 12.73
CA ILE A 235 3.72 -13.54 12.07
C ILE A 235 4.82 -13.64 13.12
N ASN A 236 5.66 -14.65 13.00
CA ASN A 236 6.72 -14.89 13.98
C ASN A 236 7.72 -13.72 14.03
N GLY A 237 7.96 -13.20 15.23
CA GLY A 237 8.89 -12.08 15.45
C GLY A 237 8.39 -10.72 14.93
N ALA A 238 7.12 -10.59 14.53
CA ALA A 238 6.55 -9.31 14.17
C ALA A 238 6.52 -8.35 15.36
N VAL A 239 6.82 -7.08 15.08
CA VAL A 239 6.70 -5.98 16.04
C VAL A 239 5.60 -5.02 15.59
N HIS A 240 5.10 -4.17 16.48
CA HIS A 240 4.09 -3.18 16.12
C HIS A 240 4.36 -1.81 16.72
N THR A 241 3.80 -0.79 16.09
CA THR A 241 3.76 0.59 16.58
C THR A 241 2.54 1.30 16.00
N PHE A 242 2.18 2.45 16.58
CA PHE A 242 1.07 3.27 16.11
C PHE A 242 1.58 4.67 15.72
N ILE A 243 0.95 5.27 14.72
CA ILE A 243 1.21 6.66 14.30
C ILE A 243 0.19 7.55 15.02
N ALA A 244 0.69 8.47 15.86
CA ALA A 244 -0.15 9.34 16.66
C ALA A 244 -0.98 10.33 15.81
N ASP A 245 -2.12 10.74 16.33
CA ASP A 245 -2.98 11.80 15.80
C ASP A 245 -3.43 11.61 14.34
N THR A 246 -3.68 10.34 13.96
CA THR A 246 -4.18 9.99 12.64
C THR A 246 -4.97 8.69 12.67
N GLY A 247 -5.87 8.54 11.70
CA GLY A 247 -6.67 7.33 11.48
C GLY A 247 -6.22 6.57 10.22
N VAL A 248 -7.21 6.20 9.40
CA VAL A 248 -7.03 5.43 8.16
C VAL A 248 -6.04 6.08 7.18
N ALA A 249 -6.11 7.40 7.00
CA ALA A 249 -5.30 8.14 6.04
C ALA A 249 -3.86 8.43 6.54
N ALA A 250 -3.25 7.54 7.34
CA ALA A 250 -1.98 7.80 8.00
C ALA A 250 -0.83 8.18 7.04
N VAL A 251 -0.81 7.61 5.83
CA VAL A 251 0.25 7.80 4.85
C VAL A 251 0.29 9.23 4.33
N ASP A 252 -0.83 9.76 3.87
CA ASP A 252 -0.92 11.09 3.26
C ASP A 252 -1.28 12.19 4.27
N HIS A 253 -1.83 11.84 5.46
CA HIS A 253 -2.08 12.79 6.53
C HIS A 253 -0.84 13.08 7.41
N LYS A 254 -0.02 12.08 7.67
CA LYS A 254 1.19 12.19 8.52
C LYS A 254 2.44 11.63 7.81
N PRO A 255 2.76 12.09 6.59
CA PRO A 255 3.80 11.47 5.76
C PRO A 255 5.17 11.46 6.43
N ALA A 256 5.53 12.52 7.15
CA ALA A 256 6.81 12.59 7.85
C ALA A 256 6.92 11.57 9.00
N GLN A 257 5.83 11.40 9.77
CA GLN A 257 5.80 10.41 10.86
C GLN A 257 5.78 9.00 10.30
N PHE A 258 4.99 8.77 9.24
CA PHE A 258 4.94 7.49 8.54
C PHE A 258 6.33 7.10 8.01
N ALA A 259 6.99 8.00 7.27
CA ALA A 259 8.34 7.78 6.75
C ALA A 259 9.35 7.49 7.87
N ALA A 260 9.31 8.23 8.96
CA ALA A 260 10.21 8.02 10.10
C ALA A 260 10.03 6.65 10.78
N VAL A 261 8.78 6.17 10.92
CA VAL A 261 8.48 4.83 11.46
C VAL A 261 9.02 3.73 10.53
N VAL A 262 8.81 3.87 9.22
CA VAL A 262 9.30 2.92 8.22
C VAL A 262 10.84 2.92 8.20
N GLU A 263 11.46 4.09 8.13
CA GLU A 263 12.92 4.25 8.10
C GLU A 263 13.58 3.64 9.34
N ALA A 264 13.07 3.95 10.53
CA ALA A 264 13.61 3.43 11.79
C ALA A 264 13.56 1.88 11.82
N PHE A 265 12.45 1.29 11.39
CA PHE A 265 12.32 -0.16 11.31
C PHE A 265 13.29 -0.75 10.30
N LEU A 266 13.31 -0.26 9.06
CA LEU A 266 14.13 -0.81 7.99
C LEU A 266 15.62 -0.69 8.31
N THR A 267 16.08 0.46 8.82
CA THR A 267 17.48 0.67 9.23
C THR A 267 17.91 -0.31 10.32
N SER A 268 16.99 -0.68 11.22
CA SER A 268 17.28 -1.65 12.29
C SER A 268 17.35 -3.11 11.81
N ARG A 269 16.86 -3.41 10.61
CA ARG A 269 16.69 -4.79 10.09
C ARG A 269 17.47 -5.08 8.82
N LEU A 270 17.77 -4.06 8.03
CA LEU A 270 18.57 -4.22 6.82
C LEU A 270 20.07 -4.03 7.15
N PRO A 271 20.96 -4.78 6.52
CA PRO A 271 22.40 -4.60 6.71
C PRO A 271 22.80 -3.17 6.31
N ALA A 272 23.62 -2.52 7.14
CA ALA A 272 24.20 -1.25 6.76
C ALA A 272 24.98 -1.42 5.47
N GLN A 273 24.61 -0.69 4.43
CA GLN A 273 25.49 -0.60 3.25
C GLN A 273 26.81 0.02 3.70
N LEU A 274 27.89 -0.72 3.54
CA LEU A 274 29.23 -0.13 3.55
C LEU A 274 29.23 0.90 2.44
N VAL A 275 29.23 2.18 2.81
CA VAL A 275 29.46 3.28 1.88
C VAL A 275 30.86 3.03 1.30
N SER A 276 30.93 2.36 0.16
CA SER A 276 32.15 2.30 -0.62
C SER A 276 32.37 3.69 -1.20
N GLY A 277 33.04 4.53 -0.38
CA GLY A 277 33.60 5.76 -0.87
C GLY A 277 34.74 5.43 -1.84
N ALA A 278 34.66 5.92 -3.02
CA ALA A 278 35.77 6.24 -3.89
C ALA A 278 35.29 7.33 -4.87
#